data_5b3c7513e936a1d57b8840479a34e4d6
#
_entry.id   5b3c7513e936a1d57b8840479a34e4d6
#
_cell.length_a   1.000
_cell.length_b   1.000
_cell.length_c   1.000
_cell.angle_alpha   90.00
_cell.angle_beta   90.00
_cell.angle_gamma   90.00
#
_symmetry.space_group_name_H-M   'P 1'
#
loop_
_entity.id
_entity.type
_entity.pdbx_description
1 polymer ?
#
loop_
_entity_poly.entity_id
_entity_poly.type
_entity_poly.pdbx_seq_one_letter_code
_entity_poly.pdbx_strand_id
1 'polypeptide(L)'
;MNFKIENCKQGDADYIIDRLVEYNLSKVPAEQNVLFDILDKKITDDNGKIIAGCVAKMYCWNVAYIDTLWVNETYRDKGFGARLLVEVENTAKEKGCYLIHLDTFDFQAKEFYEKHGYEVFGVLENCPAKHCRYYLKKNL
;
A
#
# COMPACT_ATOMS: atom_id res chain seq x y z
N MET A 1 35.58 14.82 -17.96
CA MET A 1 34.72 14.83 -16.74
C MET A 1 34.63 13.42 -16.20
N ASN A 2 34.94 13.23 -14.92
CA ASN A 2 34.95 11.91 -14.31
C ASN A 2 33.70 11.70 -13.47
N PHE A 3 32.97 10.63 -13.73
CA PHE A 3 31.80 10.24 -12.98
C PHE A 3 32.13 9.02 -12.12
N LYS A 4 31.57 8.97 -10.92
CA LYS A 4 31.80 7.87 -9.97
C LYS A 4 30.50 7.24 -9.57
N ILE A 5 30.55 5.93 -9.31
CA ILE A 5 29.45 5.22 -8.65
C ILE A 5 29.89 5.05 -7.20
N GLU A 6 29.05 5.53 -6.29
CA GLU A 6 29.35 5.52 -4.86
C GLU A 6 28.13 4.98 -4.10
N ASN A 7 28.38 4.53 -2.87
CA ASN A 7 27.29 4.17 -1.97
C ASN A 7 26.60 5.44 -1.48
N CYS A 8 25.26 5.36 -1.33
CA CYS A 8 24.48 6.46 -0.78
C CYS A 8 24.78 6.67 0.70
N LYS A 9 24.73 7.92 1.12
CA LYS A 9 24.77 8.37 2.51
C LYS A 9 23.37 8.75 2.96
N GLN A 10 23.20 9.04 4.24
CA GLN A 10 21.92 9.51 4.78
C GLN A 10 21.44 10.75 4.03
N GLY A 11 20.18 10.73 3.60
CA GLY A 11 19.55 11.81 2.83
C GLY A 11 19.67 11.68 1.32
N ASP A 12 20.60 10.87 0.81
CA ASP A 12 20.78 10.72 -0.64
C ASP A 12 19.59 10.05 -1.31
N ALA A 13 19.02 9.03 -0.66
CA ALA A 13 17.85 8.33 -1.22
C ALA A 13 16.65 9.27 -1.37
N ASP A 14 16.38 10.10 -0.37
CA ASP A 14 15.29 11.08 -0.42
C ASP A 14 15.51 12.10 -1.54
N TYR A 15 16.72 12.57 -1.70
CA TYR A 15 17.09 13.48 -2.79
C TYR A 15 16.80 12.83 -4.16
N ILE A 16 17.22 11.58 -4.34
CA ILE A 16 17.03 10.85 -5.59
C ILE A 16 15.54 10.65 -5.87
N ILE A 17 14.78 10.22 -4.86
CA ILE A 17 13.33 10.03 -4.98
C ILE A 17 12.65 11.34 -5.37
N ASP A 18 12.99 12.43 -4.70
CA ASP A 18 12.41 13.74 -4.97
C ASP A 18 12.68 14.21 -6.42
N ARG A 19 13.87 13.92 -6.95
CA ARG A 19 14.19 14.25 -8.34
C ARG A 19 13.29 13.50 -9.33
N LEU A 20 13.01 12.23 -9.04
CA LEU A 20 12.10 11.44 -9.89
C LEU A 20 10.66 11.92 -9.76
N VAL A 21 10.21 12.24 -8.54
CA VAL A 21 8.87 12.79 -8.31
C VAL A 21 8.67 14.08 -9.11
N GLU A 22 9.64 15.00 -9.06
CA GLU A 22 9.60 16.24 -9.86
C GLU A 22 9.43 15.96 -11.34
N TYR A 23 10.23 15.01 -11.86
CA TYR A 23 10.15 14.63 -13.26
C TYR A 23 8.76 14.06 -13.60
N ASN A 24 8.28 13.13 -12.77
CA ASN A 24 6.97 12.51 -12.98
C ASN A 24 5.85 13.56 -13.01
N LEU A 25 5.86 14.49 -12.08
CA LEU A 25 4.86 15.56 -11.99
C LEU A 25 4.95 16.56 -13.13
N SER A 26 6.14 16.68 -13.75
CA SER A 26 6.30 17.50 -14.95
C SER A 26 5.63 16.87 -16.18
N LYS A 27 5.45 15.54 -16.18
CA LYS A 27 4.82 14.78 -17.26
C LYS A 27 3.33 14.54 -17.00
N VAL A 28 2.98 14.21 -15.75
CA VAL A 28 1.59 13.99 -15.34
C VAL A 28 1.36 14.82 -14.07
N PRO A 29 0.71 15.99 -14.20
CA PRO A 29 0.48 16.87 -13.06
C PRO A 29 -0.28 16.17 -11.92
N ALA A 30 0.02 16.57 -10.70
CA ALA A 30 -0.64 16.03 -9.51
C ALA A 30 -2.14 16.32 -9.55
N GLU A 31 -2.93 15.36 -9.07
CA GLU A 31 -4.39 15.48 -8.97
C GLU A 31 -4.87 15.64 -7.54
N GLN A 32 -3.96 15.55 -6.58
CA GLN A 32 -4.25 15.68 -5.15
C GLN A 32 -3.33 16.74 -4.51
N ASN A 33 -3.80 17.36 -3.44
CA ASN A 33 -3.07 18.45 -2.79
C ASN A 33 -1.84 17.97 -2.02
N VAL A 34 -1.99 16.91 -1.23
CA VAL A 34 -0.88 16.28 -0.51
C VAL A 34 -0.37 15.13 -1.36
N LEU A 35 0.88 15.24 -1.86
CA LEU A 35 1.42 14.29 -2.84
C LEU A 35 1.48 12.84 -2.35
N PHE A 36 1.72 12.63 -1.06
CA PHE A 36 1.75 11.31 -0.43
C PHE A 36 0.96 11.41 0.87
N ASP A 37 -0.34 11.13 0.80
CA ASP A 37 -1.26 11.29 1.92
C ASP A 37 -1.46 9.94 2.63
N ILE A 38 -1.27 9.94 3.94
CA ILE A 38 -1.29 8.73 4.75
C ILE A 38 -2.72 8.31 5.04
N LEU A 39 -3.03 7.03 4.81
CA LEU A 39 -4.35 6.42 5.04
C LEU A 39 -4.32 5.37 6.16
N ASP A 40 -3.27 5.35 6.96
CA ASP A 40 -3.06 4.34 8.00
C ASP A 40 -4.22 4.27 9.00
N LYS A 41 -4.62 3.05 9.34
CA LYS A 41 -5.66 2.77 10.34
C LYS A 41 -5.20 1.66 11.27
N LYS A 42 -5.65 1.71 12.52
CA LYS A 42 -5.35 0.68 13.50
C LYS A 42 -6.58 0.34 14.34
N ILE A 43 -6.58 -0.84 14.92
CA ILE A 43 -7.54 -1.26 15.93
C ILE A 43 -6.77 -1.52 17.22
N THR A 44 -7.27 -1.00 18.32
CA THR A 44 -6.65 -1.17 19.64
C THR A 44 -7.61 -1.89 20.59
N ASP A 45 -7.05 -2.60 21.57
CA ASP A 45 -7.83 -3.17 22.68
C ASP A 45 -8.09 -2.12 23.75
N ASP A 46 -8.75 -2.53 24.85
CA ASP A 46 -9.12 -1.63 25.95
C ASP A 46 -7.90 -1.02 26.66
N ASN A 47 -6.73 -1.62 26.52
CA ASN A 47 -5.49 -1.15 27.12
C ASN A 47 -4.66 -0.28 26.15
N GLY A 48 -5.19 -0.01 24.97
CA GLY A 48 -4.49 0.77 23.95
C GLY A 48 -3.47 -0.02 23.14
N LYS A 49 -3.39 -1.35 23.30
CA LYS A 49 -2.49 -2.18 22.52
C LYS A 49 -3.02 -2.35 21.10
N ILE A 50 -2.15 -2.17 20.11
CA ILE A 50 -2.50 -2.38 18.71
C ILE A 50 -2.67 -3.89 18.45
N ILE A 51 -3.87 -4.28 18.01
CA ILE A 51 -4.21 -5.67 17.69
C ILE A 51 -4.38 -5.92 16.21
N ALA A 52 -4.50 -4.87 15.41
CA ALA A 52 -4.60 -4.96 13.95
C ALA A 52 -4.28 -3.59 13.35
N GLY A 53 -3.87 -3.58 12.10
CA GLY A 53 -3.58 -2.33 11.42
C GLY A 53 -3.44 -2.48 9.92
N CYS A 54 -3.60 -1.36 9.23
CA CYS A 54 -3.40 -1.25 7.81
C CYS A 54 -2.54 -0.02 7.53
N VAL A 55 -1.41 -0.23 6.88
CA VAL A 55 -0.52 0.84 6.44
C VAL A 55 -0.78 1.08 4.97
N ALA A 56 -1.24 2.28 4.64
CA ALA A 56 -1.66 2.63 3.29
C ALA A 56 -1.43 4.11 3.03
N LYS A 57 -1.35 4.46 1.76
CA LYS A 57 -1.20 5.86 1.33
C LYS A 57 -1.90 6.07 0.00
N MET A 58 -2.27 7.30 -0.28
CA MET A 58 -2.61 7.72 -1.63
C MET A 58 -1.49 8.60 -2.18
N TYR A 59 -1.21 8.47 -3.46
CA TYR A 59 -0.09 9.19 -4.08
C TYR A 59 -0.53 9.95 -5.32
N CYS A 60 0.01 11.12 -5.46
CA CYS A 60 0.05 12.04 -6.60
C CYS A 60 -1.24 12.17 -7.43
N TRP A 61 -1.83 11.06 -7.86
CA TRP A 61 -2.88 11.02 -8.88
C TRP A 61 -4.15 10.31 -8.41
N ASN A 62 -4.48 10.46 -7.12
CA ASN A 62 -5.67 9.83 -6.53
C ASN A 62 -5.67 8.30 -6.63
N VAL A 63 -4.50 7.70 -6.46
CA VAL A 63 -4.31 6.25 -6.41
C VAL A 63 -3.89 5.85 -5.01
N ALA A 64 -4.58 4.88 -4.43
CA ALA A 64 -4.23 4.34 -3.11
C ALA A 64 -3.42 3.05 -3.24
N TYR A 65 -2.48 2.87 -2.32
CA TYR A 65 -1.66 1.68 -2.22
C TYR A 65 -1.65 1.18 -0.78
N ILE A 66 -1.97 -0.10 -0.60
CA ILE A 66 -1.87 -0.78 0.70
C ILE A 66 -0.51 -1.46 0.78
N ASP A 67 0.32 -1.00 1.71
CA ASP A 67 1.62 -1.59 1.99
C ASP A 67 1.48 -2.82 2.87
N THR A 68 0.70 -2.73 3.96
CA THR A 68 0.61 -3.77 4.98
C THR A 68 -0.80 -3.83 5.55
N LEU A 69 -1.32 -5.04 5.69
CA LEU A 69 -2.53 -5.32 6.46
C LEU A 69 -2.21 -6.49 7.39
N TRP A 70 -2.36 -6.26 8.70
CA TRP A 70 -2.00 -7.24 9.72
C TRP A 70 -3.06 -7.31 10.81
N VAL A 71 -3.36 -8.53 11.24
CA VAL A 71 -4.21 -8.82 12.40
C VAL A 71 -3.45 -9.76 13.32
N ASN A 72 -3.38 -9.43 14.60
CA ASN A 72 -2.77 -10.28 15.62
C ASN A 72 -3.45 -11.66 15.57
N GLU A 73 -2.64 -12.73 15.67
CA GLU A 73 -3.11 -14.11 15.54
C GLU A 73 -4.29 -14.42 16.45
N THR A 74 -4.26 -13.95 17.71
CA THR A 74 -5.32 -14.15 18.70
C THR A 74 -6.66 -13.54 18.26
N TYR A 75 -6.63 -12.51 17.41
CA TYR A 75 -7.80 -11.75 16.97
C TYR A 75 -8.23 -12.04 15.54
N ARG A 76 -7.63 -13.04 14.91
CA ARG A 76 -8.00 -13.46 13.54
C ARG A 76 -9.38 -14.11 13.52
N ASP A 77 -9.98 -14.17 12.32
CA ASP A 77 -11.31 -14.76 12.08
C ASP A 77 -12.46 -14.07 12.82
N LYS A 78 -12.27 -12.81 13.20
CA LYS A 78 -13.27 -11.97 13.87
C LYS A 78 -13.70 -10.76 13.04
N GLY A 79 -13.26 -10.69 11.77
CA GLY A 79 -13.66 -9.63 10.87
C GLY A 79 -12.85 -8.33 10.97
N PHE A 80 -11.79 -8.29 11.76
CA PHE A 80 -11.00 -7.05 11.94
C PHE A 80 -10.28 -6.63 10.67
N GLY A 81 -9.73 -7.59 9.92
CA GLY A 81 -9.09 -7.28 8.64
C GLY A 81 -10.06 -6.67 7.64
N ALA A 82 -11.27 -7.22 7.54
CA ALA A 82 -12.33 -6.69 6.69
C ALA A 82 -12.74 -5.28 7.08
N ARG A 83 -12.90 -5.03 8.38
CA ARG A 83 -13.24 -3.69 8.90
C ARG A 83 -12.18 -2.65 8.56
N LEU A 84 -10.91 -3.01 8.72
CA LEU A 84 -9.78 -2.12 8.36
C LEU A 84 -9.76 -1.84 6.87
N LEU A 85 -9.90 -2.86 6.05
CA LEU A 85 -9.88 -2.71 4.60
C LEU A 85 -11.00 -1.79 4.11
N VAL A 86 -12.22 -2.00 4.60
CA VAL A 86 -13.39 -1.17 4.24
C VAL A 86 -13.16 0.28 4.69
N GLU A 87 -12.62 0.49 5.88
CA GLU A 87 -12.38 1.84 6.39
C GLU A 87 -11.31 2.58 5.56
N VAL A 88 -10.24 1.89 5.18
CA VAL A 88 -9.21 2.48 4.30
C VAL A 88 -9.80 2.80 2.94
N GLU A 89 -10.59 1.90 2.36
CA GLU A 89 -11.27 2.13 1.08
C GLU A 89 -12.21 3.34 1.14
N ASN A 90 -12.99 3.43 2.21
CA ASN A 90 -13.93 4.56 2.37
C ASN A 90 -13.19 5.88 2.51
N THR A 91 -12.12 5.91 3.31
CA THR A 91 -11.29 7.11 3.45
C THR A 91 -10.66 7.49 2.11
N ALA A 92 -10.16 6.53 1.36
CA ALA A 92 -9.58 6.76 0.04
C ALA A 92 -10.62 7.34 -0.93
N LYS A 93 -11.83 6.77 -0.96
CA LYS A 93 -12.93 7.28 -1.78
C LYS A 93 -13.31 8.72 -1.42
N GLU A 94 -13.44 9.02 -0.14
CA GLU A 94 -13.78 10.35 0.36
C GLU A 94 -12.74 11.38 -0.08
N LYS A 95 -11.48 10.97 -0.18
CA LYS A 95 -10.37 11.82 -0.62
C LYS A 95 -10.21 11.87 -2.15
N GLY A 96 -11.05 11.17 -2.89
CA GLY A 96 -11.06 11.22 -4.35
C GLY A 96 -10.31 10.10 -5.07
N CYS A 97 -9.86 9.07 -4.36
CA CYS A 97 -9.20 7.93 -5.02
C CYS A 97 -10.15 7.15 -5.92
N TYR A 98 -9.67 6.76 -7.09
CA TYR A 98 -10.43 5.95 -8.05
C TYR A 98 -9.92 4.52 -8.15
N LEU A 99 -8.74 4.25 -7.60
CA LEU A 99 -8.05 2.97 -7.73
C LEU A 99 -7.29 2.69 -6.44
N ILE A 100 -7.32 1.43 -6.01
CA ILE A 100 -6.50 0.95 -4.90
C ILE A 100 -5.82 -0.36 -5.32
N HIS A 101 -4.54 -0.50 -5.01
CA HIS A 101 -3.79 -1.70 -5.34
C HIS A 101 -2.88 -2.14 -4.20
N LEU A 102 -2.46 -3.39 -4.28
CA LEU A 102 -1.62 -4.02 -3.26
C LEU A 102 -0.91 -5.23 -3.84
N ASP A 103 -0.04 -5.80 -3.05
CA ASP A 103 0.54 -7.10 -3.33
C ASP A 103 0.51 -7.99 -2.09
N THR A 104 0.45 -9.30 -2.29
CA THR A 104 0.38 -10.28 -1.22
C THR A 104 1.01 -11.60 -1.67
N PHE A 105 1.62 -12.31 -0.73
CA PHE A 105 2.21 -13.61 -1.03
C PHE A 105 1.17 -14.73 -0.95
N ASP A 106 1.45 -15.88 -1.58
CA ASP A 106 0.56 -17.04 -1.60
C ASP A 106 0.29 -17.63 -0.21
N PHE A 107 1.19 -17.40 0.75
CA PHE A 107 0.99 -17.81 2.14
C PHE A 107 0.31 -16.75 3.02
N GLN A 108 -0.24 -15.71 2.43
CA GLN A 108 -0.94 -14.65 3.14
C GLN A 108 -2.44 -14.66 2.84
N ALA A 109 -2.94 -13.73 2.00
CA ALA A 109 -4.36 -13.40 2.02
C ALA A 109 -4.98 -13.13 0.64
N LYS A 110 -4.51 -13.77 -0.43
CA LYS A 110 -5.03 -13.55 -1.78
C LYS A 110 -6.56 -13.69 -1.84
N GLU A 111 -7.10 -14.79 -1.29
CA GLU A 111 -8.53 -15.08 -1.31
C GLU A 111 -9.33 -14.06 -0.50
N PHE A 112 -8.78 -13.58 0.60
CA PHE A 112 -9.39 -12.51 1.39
C PHE A 112 -9.63 -11.26 0.54
N TYR A 113 -8.62 -10.84 -0.21
CA TYR A 113 -8.76 -9.67 -1.08
C TYR A 113 -9.72 -9.92 -2.24
N GLU A 114 -9.69 -11.10 -2.84
CA GLU A 114 -10.61 -11.45 -3.91
C GLU A 114 -12.08 -11.40 -3.45
N LYS A 115 -12.36 -11.82 -2.21
CA LYS A 115 -13.69 -11.72 -1.61
C LYS A 115 -14.14 -10.27 -1.43
N HIS A 116 -13.19 -9.34 -1.35
CA HIS A 116 -13.48 -7.91 -1.20
C HIS A 116 -13.46 -7.16 -2.54
N GLY A 117 -13.47 -7.88 -3.65
CA GLY A 117 -13.59 -7.28 -4.97
C GLY A 117 -12.27 -6.95 -5.65
N TYR A 118 -11.15 -7.40 -5.10
CA TYR A 118 -9.85 -7.24 -5.75
C TYR A 118 -9.64 -8.31 -6.80
N GLU A 119 -8.98 -7.93 -7.90
CA GLU A 119 -8.62 -8.86 -8.96
C GLU A 119 -7.10 -8.94 -9.11
N VAL A 120 -6.59 -10.13 -9.36
CA VAL A 120 -5.18 -10.37 -9.65
C VAL A 120 -4.88 -9.88 -11.06
N PHE A 121 -3.89 -9.00 -11.20
CA PHE A 121 -3.45 -8.52 -12.50
C PHE A 121 -2.00 -8.91 -12.81
N GLY A 122 -1.29 -9.51 -11.86
CA GLY A 122 0.08 -9.97 -12.07
C GLY A 122 0.47 -11.02 -11.04
N VAL A 123 1.37 -11.91 -11.43
CA VAL A 123 1.92 -12.96 -10.58
C VAL A 123 3.42 -12.97 -10.75
N LEU A 124 4.15 -12.90 -9.63
CA LEU A 124 5.59 -13.07 -9.61
C LEU A 124 5.89 -14.45 -9.03
N GLU A 125 6.31 -15.37 -9.89
CA GLU A 125 6.65 -16.72 -9.49
C GLU A 125 8.01 -16.74 -8.79
N ASN A 126 8.22 -17.75 -7.96
CA ASN A 126 9.48 -17.95 -7.25
C ASN A 126 9.89 -16.73 -6.41
N CYS A 127 8.93 -16.16 -5.69
CA CYS A 127 9.13 -15.00 -4.82
C CYS A 127 8.28 -15.13 -3.55
N PRO A 128 8.88 -15.53 -2.40
CA PRO A 128 10.20 -16.13 -2.26
C PRO A 128 10.29 -17.49 -2.97
N ALA A 129 11.46 -18.13 -2.94
CA ALA A 129 11.67 -19.40 -3.64
C ALA A 129 10.56 -20.40 -3.32
N LYS A 130 9.96 -21.01 -4.36
CA LYS A 130 8.85 -21.98 -4.31
C LYS A 130 7.49 -21.36 -3.93
N HIS A 131 7.40 -20.04 -3.89
CA HIS A 131 6.18 -19.29 -3.60
C HIS A 131 5.89 -18.28 -4.70
N CYS A 132 4.72 -17.66 -4.64
CA CYS A 132 4.31 -16.62 -5.57
C CYS A 132 3.95 -15.34 -4.83
N ARG A 133 4.12 -14.22 -5.50
CA ARG A 133 3.63 -12.92 -5.07
C ARG A 133 2.57 -12.47 -6.07
N TYR A 134 1.41 -12.09 -5.57
CA TYR A 134 0.28 -11.65 -6.38
C TYR A 134 0.11 -10.15 -6.29
N TYR A 135 -0.20 -9.51 -7.42
CA TYR A 135 -0.50 -8.08 -7.51
C TYR A 135 -1.98 -7.93 -7.80
N LEU A 136 -2.69 -7.20 -6.95
CA LEU A 136 -4.14 -7.08 -7.01
C LEU A 136 -4.55 -5.61 -7.06
N LYS A 137 -5.72 -5.36 -7.66
CA LYS A 137 -6.30 -4.01 -7.76
C LYS A 137 -7.80 -4.05 -7.61
N LYS A 138 -8.36 -2.89 -7.25
CA LYS A 138 -9.81 -2.69 -7.16
C LYS A 138 -10.13 -1.25 -7.57
N ASN A 139 -11.13 -1.08 -8.40
CA ASN A 139 -11.67 0.25 -8.71
C ASN A 139 -12.54 0.72 -7.54
N LEU A 140 -12.34 1.95 -7.16
CA LEU A 140 -13.10 2.57 -6.06
C LEU A 140 -14.24 3.44 -6.57
#